data_88f291533c2ecc571324fa68dddc120d
#
_entry.id   88f291533c2ecc571324fa68dddc120d
#
_cell.length_a   1.000
_cell.length_b   1.000
_cell.length_c   1.000
_cell.angle_alpha   90.00
_cell.angle_beta   90.00
_cell.angle_gamma   90.00
#
_symmetry.space_group_name_H-M   'P 1'
#
loop_
_entity.id
_entity.type
_entity.pdbx_description
1 polymer ?
#
loop_
_entity_poly.entity_id
_entity_poly.type
_entity_poly.pdbx_seq_one_letter_code
_entity_poly.pdbx_strand_id
1 'polypeptide(L)'
;MSIPSHSQLFIGNVRHRRFTPVKHELNYSMFMPAIDLDEIGILEKKVWGFGTRWWHWARFKRDDYLGEGSLKKAVQDKVAELTGVRCSGKVLAVCHLRYLGLYFSPVNFYYLYDQKGEWQYLLAEVSNTPWNERHCYAIAADPKDEDFGWEQDKAFHVSPFNPIDQLYRWKIKPLTDKLNIHLECHKGEKHFDATMAMKAQPFSSGSLLKCLIGTPIQTVKVMVGIYWHALKLWIKGAPFYSHPKYLASNERKASSDKSDKKNNKHKENSAC
;
A
#
# COMPACT_ATOMS: atom_id res chain seq x y z
N MET A 1 10.93 18.38 15.65
CA MET A 1 10.27 18.61 14.33
C MET A 1 8.78 18.81 14.55
N SER A 2 8.19 19.92 14.05
CA SER A 2 6.76 20.17 14.23
C SER A 2 5.96 19.26 13.29
N ILE A 3 4.96 18.56 13.83
CA ILE A 3 4.00 17.79 13.05
C ILE A 3 3.23 18.77 12.17
N PRO A 4 2.91 18.40 10.92
CA PRO A 4 1.98 19.19 10.14
C PRO A 4 0.70 19.37 10.96
N SER A 5 0.38 20.61 11.33
CA SER A 5 -0.80 20.93 12.16
C SER A 5 -2.11 20.80 11.39
N HIS A 6 -2.03 20.59 10.07
CA HIS A 6 -3.19 20.55 9.17
C HIS A 6 -2.97 19.54 8.05
N SER A 7 -4.08 19.05 7.52
CA SER A 7 -4.10 18.20 6.32
C SER A 7 -3.46 18.91 5.12
N GLN A 8 -2.72 18.16 4.31
CA GLN A 8 -1.93 18.69 3.20
C GLN A 8 -2.10 17.82 1.94
N LEU A 9 -1.78 18.38 0.78
CA LEU A 9 -1.62 17.64 -0.47
C LEU A 9 -0.14 17.43 -0.73
N PHE A 10 0.29 16.21 -0.89
CA PHE A 10 1.65 15.87 -1.30
C PHE A 10 1.71 15.64 -2.80
N ILE A 11 2.60 16.34 -3.49
CA ILE A 11 2.79 16.24 -4.94
C ILE A 11 4.23 15.88 -5.21
N GLY A 12 4.46 14.89 -6.04
CA GLY A 12 5.82 14.45 -6.35
C GLY A 12 5.86 13.22 -7.22
N ASN A 13 6.89 12.40 -7.05
CA ASN A 13 7.17 11.26 -7.90
C ASN A 13 7.20 9.96 -7.11
N VAL A 14 6.74 8.90 -7.78
CA VAL A 14 6.96 7.52 -7.39
C VAL A 14 7.84 6.86 -8.42
N ARG A 15 8.93 6.24 -7.94
CA ARG A 15 9.87 5.51 -8.77
C ARG A 15 9.97 4.07 -8.30
N HIS A 16 9.83 3.14 -9.22
CA HIS A 16 10.06 1.72 -9.02
C HIS A 16 11.23 1.29 -9.89
N ARG A 17 12.19 0.57 -9.31
CA ARG A 17 13.31 -0.01 -10.04
C ARG A 17 13.41 -1.50 -9.74
N ARG A 18 13.47 -2.28 -10.77
CA ARG A 18 13.82 -3.69 -10.72
C ARG A 18 15.25 -3.86 -11.22
N PHE A 19 16.06 -4.58 -10.47
CA PHE A 19 17.47 -4.84 -10.79
C PHE A 19 17.66 -6.23 -11.35
N THR A 20 16.96 -7.22 -10.80
CA THR A 20 17.09 -8.63 -11.16
C THR A 20 15.73 -9.33 -11.17
N PRO A 21 15.52 -10.39 -11.96
CA PRO A 21 16.41 -10.89 -13.02
C PRO A 21 16.37 -10.02 -14.30
N VAL A 22 15.38 -9.13 -14.45
CA VAL A 22 15.20 -8.24 -15.61
C VAL A 22 15.17 -6.81 -15.14
N LYS A 23 16.09 -5.99 -15.66
CA LYS A 23 16.12 -4.55 -15.35
C LYS A 23 14.91 -3.82 -15.93
N HIS A 24 14.21 -3.10 -15.07
CA HIS A 24 13.05 -2.30 -15.44
C HIS A 24 12.87 -1.13 -14.50
N GLU A 25 12.56 0.04 -15.03
CA GLU A 25 12.30 1.25 -14.26
C GLU A 25 10.95 1.85 -14.66
N LEU A 26 10.25 2.35 -13.65
CA LEU A 26 9.00 3.10 -13.78
C LEU A 26 9.11 4.34 -12.90
N ASN A 27 8.89 5.51 -13.48
CA ASN A 27 8.80 6.77 -12.76
C ASN A 27 7.58 7.55 -13.24
N TYR A 28 6.78 8.04 -12.30
CA TYR A 28 5.57 8.80 -12.61
C TYR A 28 5.26 9.81 -11.52
N SER A 29 4.71 10.94 -11.93
CA SER A 29 4.23 11.97 -11.02
C SER A 29 2.84 11.64 -10.55
N MET A 30 2.58 11.89 -9.26
CA MET A 30 1.28 11.72 -8.64
C MET A 30 1.09 12.69 -7.47
N PHE A 31 -0.12 12.78 -6.97
CA PHE A 31 -0.40 13.43 -5.70
C PHE A 31 -1.14 12.50 -4.74
N MET A 32 -0.91 12.70 -3.44
CA MET A 32 -1.63 12.01 -2.36
C MET A 32 -1.99 13.03 -1.27
N PRO A 33 -3.22 13.09 -0.83
CA PRO A 33 -3.57 13.86 0.36
C PRO A 33 -3.03 13.15 1.62
N ALA A 34 -2.51 13.94 2.54
CA ALA A 34 -2.33 13.58 3.93
C ALA A 34 -3.46 14.23 4.73
N ILE A 35 -4.33 13.42 5.28
CA ILE A 35 -5.54 13.86 5.98
C ILE A 35 -5.40 13.54 7.45
N ASP A 36 -5.51 14.55 8.29
CA ASP A 36 -5.78 14.34 9.71
C ASP A 36 -7.18 13.74 9.86
N LEU A 37 -7.26 12.53 10.41
CA LEU A 37 -8.53 11.83 10.51
C LEU A 37 -9.55 12.52 11.46
N ASP A 38 -9.07 13.44 12.30
CA ASP A 38 -9.94 14.28 13.13
C ASP A 38 -10.44 15.53 12.38
N GLU A 39 -9.82 15.89 11.24
CA GLU A 39 -10.14 17.12 10.47
C GLU A 39 -11.05 16.90 9.26
N ILE A 40 -11.49 15.68 8.96
CA ILE A 40 -12.28 15.35 7.75
C ILE A 40 -13.51 16.27 7.61
N GLY A 41 -14.27 16.44 8.69
CA GLY A 41 -15.46 17.31 8.67
C GLY A 41 -15.13 18.82 8.51
N ILE A 42 -13.96 19.25 8.94
CA ILE A 42 -13.47 20.62 8.74
C ILE A 42 -13.06 20.82 7.29
N LEU A 43 -12.33 19.86 6.72
CA LEU A 43 -11.92 19.89 5.32
C LEU A 43 -13.12 19.90 4.37
N GLU A 44 -14.15 19.09 4.65
CA GLU A 44 -15.37 19.02 3.83
C GLU A 44 -16.09 20.39 3.77
N LYS A 45 -16.00 21.20 4.84
CA LYS A 45 -16.55 22.54 4.86
C LYS A 45 -15.66 23.60 4.18
N LYS A 46 -14.34 23.41 4.20
CA LYS A 46 -13.36 24.42 3.74
C LYS A 46 -12.87 24.18 2.32
N VAL A 47 -12.86 22.94 1.86
CA VAL A 47 -12.27 22.56 0.57
C VAL A 47 -13.35 22.11 -0.40
N TRP A 48 -13.71 23.00 -1.31
CA TRP A 48 -14.68 22.69 -2.35
C TRP A 48 -14.17 21.50 -3.23
N GLY A 49 -15.06 20.56 -3.52
CA GLY A 49 -14.73 19.35 -4.27
C GLY A 49 -14.23 18.17 -3.44
N PHE A 50 -13.85 18.39 -2.16
CA PHE A 50 -13.52 17.35 -1.20
C PHE A 50 -14.69 17.06 -0.27
N GLY A 51 -14.92 15.81 0.07
CA GLY A 51 -15.84 15.41 1.11
C GLY A 51 -16.20 13.92 1.09
N THR A 52 -17.24 13.56 1.85
CA THR A 52 -17.64 12.17 2.09
C THR A 52 -18.81 11.73 1.20
N ARG A 53 -19.58 12.68 0.63
CA ARG A 53 -20.77 12.41 -0.14
C ARG A 53 -20.45 12.02 -1.59
N TRP A 54 -21.37 11.34 -2.27
CA TRP A 54 -21.15 10.72 -3.58
C TRP A 54 -20.83 11.70 -4.72
N TRP A 55 -21.23 12.97 -4.61
CA TRP A 55 -20.99 14.01 -5.63
C TRP A 55 -19.66 14.75 -5.52
N HIS A 56 -18.87 14.49 -4.44
CA HIS A 56 -17.56 15.12 -4.32
C HIS A 56 -16.56 14.52 -5.33
N TRP A 57 -15.78 15.38 -5.94
CA TRP A 57 -14.79 14.98 -6.95
C TRP A 57 -13.59 14.24 -6.36
N ALA A 58 -13.21 14.60 -5.15
CA ALA A 58 -12.23 13.91 -4.32
C ALA A 58 -12.96 13.40 -3.07
N ARG A 59 -13.50 12.19 -3.15
CA ARG A 59 -14.36 11.63 -2.12
C ARG A 59 -13.56 10.75 -1.16
N PHE A 60 -13.66 11.05 0.12
CA PHE A 60 -13.23 10.16 1.20
C PHE A 60 -14.38 9.18 1.52
N LYS A 61 -14.31 7.97 0.98
CA LYS A 61 -15.30 6.92 1.28
C LYS A 61 -14.71 5.97 2.32
N ARG A 62 -15.32 5.89 3.50
CA ARG A 62 -14.81 5.11 4.64
C ARG A 62 -14.52 3.64 4.30
N ASP A 63 -15.36 2.99 3.52
CA ASP A 63 -15.22 1.56 3.16
C ASP A 63 -14.02 1.26 2.24
N ASP A 64 -13.37 2.29 1.71
CA ASP A 64 -12.19 2.13 0.86
C ASP A 64 -10.92 1.82 1.66
N TYR A 65 -10.97 1.96 3.00
CA TYR A 65 -9.83 1.88 3.90
C TYR A 65 -9.99 0.75 4.93
N LEU A 66 -8.93 0.55 5.72
CA LEU A 66 -8.80 -0.47 6.74
C LEU A 66 -9.99 -0.51 7.73
N GLY A 67 -10.47 -1.73 8.04
CA GLY A 67 -11.42 -2.00 9.12
C GLY A 67 -12.77 -1.32 8.95
N GLU A 68 -13.56 -1.31 10.01
CA GLU A 68 -14.91 -0.74 10.08
C GLU A 68 -14.99 0.40 11.10
N GLY A 69 -16.09 1.16 11.10
CA GLY A 69 -16.34 2.27 12.04
C GLY A 69 -15.36 3.44 11.84
N SER A 70 -14.80 3.99 12.90
CA SER A 70 -13.82 5.07 12.84
C SER A 70 -12.50 4.57 12.25
N LEU A 71 -12.03 5.18 11.14
CA LEU A 71 -10.74 4.80 10.54
C LEU A 71 -9.58 5.03 11.50
N LYS A 72 -9.59 6.14 12.25
CA LYS A 72 -8.58 6.43 13.28
C LYS A 72 -8.47 5.27 14.27
N LYS A 73 -9.59 4.84 14.81
CA LYS A 73 -9.63 3.71 15.75
C LYS A 73 -9.19 2.41 15.11
N ALA A 74 -9.65 2.09 13.91
CA ALA A 74 -9.27 0.87 13.19
C ALA A 74 -7.75 0.80 12.92
N VAL A 75 -7.13 1.93 12.56
CA VAL A 75 -5.68 2.04 12.36
C VAL A 75 -4.92 1.85 13.68
N GLN A 76 -5.37 2.50 14.75
CA GLN A 76 -4.76 2.36 16.10
C GLN A 76 -4.89 0.93 16.63
N ASP A 77 -6.04 0.31 16.48
CA ASP A 77 -6.28 -1.08 16.87
C ASP A 77 -5.43 -2.07 16.07
N LYS A 78 -5.24 -1.81 14.74
CA LYS A 78 -4.37 -2.63 13.89
C LYS A 78 -2.89 -2.53 14.29
N VAL A 79 -2.40 -1.35 14.62
CA VAL A 79 -1.03 -1.21 15.16
C VAL A 79 -0.90 -1.93 16.49
N ALA A 80 -1.87 -1.79 17.40
CA ALA A 80 -1.85 -2.50 18.68
C ALA A 80 -1.88 -4.03 18.50
N GLU A 81 -2.64 -4.54 17.53
CA GLU A 81 -2.68 -5.97 17.18
C GLU A 81 -1.32 -6.48 16.71
N LEU A 82 -0.63 -5.70 15.84
CA LEU A 82 0.63 -6.10 15.22
C LEU A 82 1.85 -5.92 16.12
N THR A 83 1.81 -4.97 17.06
CA THR A 83 3.00 -4.55 17.85
C THR A 83 2.84 -4.68 19.35
N GLY A 84 1.62 -4.87 19.86
CA GLY A 84 1.29 -4.79 21.27
C GLY A 84 1.22 -3.36 21.84
N VAL A 85 1.55 -2.33 21.05
CA VAL A 85 1.63 -0.92 21.50
C VAL A 85 0.40 -0.13 21.06
N ARG A 86 -0.27 0.53 22.00
CA ARG A 86 -1.41 1.42 21.73
C ARG A 86 -0.95 2.85 21.51
N CYS A 87 -1.18 3.37 20.32
CA CYS A 87 -1.03 4.78 20.02
C CYS A 87 -2.38 5.49 20.19
N SER A 88 -2.42 6.57 20.97
CA SER A 88 -3.68 7.27 21.33
C SER A 88 -3.76 8.69 20.80
N GLY A 89 -2.75 9.14 20.07
CA GLY A 89 -2.68 10.50 19.53
C GLY A 89 -3.31 10.65 18.15
N LYS A 90 -2.76 11.58 17.40
CA LYS A 90 -3.16 11.92 16.03
C LYS A 90 -2.85 10.79 15.05
N VAL A 91 -3.68 10.64 14.02
CA VAL A 91 -3.43 9.76 12.88
C VAL A 91 -3.54 10.58 11.60
N LEU A 92 -2.45 10.67 10.83
CA LEU A 92 -2.45 11.27 9.49
C LEU A 92 -2.50 10.15 8.45
N ALA A 93 -3.56 10.14 7.65
CA ALA A 93 -3.73 9.19 6.55
C ALA A 93 -3.19 9.77 5.24
N VAL A 94 -2.07 9.27 4.75
CA VAL A 94 -1.56 9.53 3.39
C VAL A 94 -2.16 8.49 2.47
N CYS A 95 -3.23 8.83 1.78
CA CYS A 95 -4.06 7.85 1.08
C CYS A 95 -4.60 8.40 -0.24
N HIS A 96 -5.00 7.50 -1.14
CA HIS A 96 -5.78 7.87 -2.30
C HIS A 96 -7.23 8.07 -1.94
N LEU A 97 -7.88 9.03 -2.60
CA LEU A 97 -9.32 9.26 -2.54
C LEU A 97 -10.01 8.65 -3.76
N ARG A 98 -11.33 8.59 -3.73
CA ARG A 98 -12.10 8.39 -4.95
C ARG A 98 -12.09 9.68 -5.76
N TYR A 99 -11.46 9.63 -6.92
CA TYR A 99 -11.46 10.76 -7.85
C TYR A 99 -12.51 10.51 -8.93
N LEU A 100 -13.49 11.39 -9.03
CA LEU A 100 -14.62 11.27 -9.96
C LEU A 100 -15.33 9.89 -9.88
N GLY A 101 -15.46 9.36 -8.67
CA GLY A 101 -16.09 8.06 -8.38
C GLY A 101 -15.17 6.83 -8.50
N LEU A 102 -13.99 6.97 -9.12
CA LEU A 102 -13.03 5.87 -9.28
C LEU A 102 -12.08 5.78 -8.08
N TYR A 103 -11.86 4.59 -7.58
CA TYR A 103 -10.91 4.32 -6.51
C TYR A 103 -9.93 3.22 -6.90
N PHE A 104 -8.68 3.51 -6.69
CA PHE A 104 -7.60 2.52 -6.76
C PHE A 104 -6.45 2.98 -5.87
N SER A 105 -6.06 2.14 -4.92
CA SER A 105 -4.93 2.42 -4.04
C SER A 105 -4.08 1.15 -3.86
N PRO A 106 -2.87 1.11 -4.42
CA PRO A 106 -1.93 0.02 -4.16
C PRO A 106 -1.38 0.07 -2.73
N VAL A 107 -1.35 1.25 -2.12
CA VAL A 107 -0.88 1.44 -0.75
C VAL A 107 -1.48 2.70 -0.12
N ASN A 108 -1.87 2.59 1.15
CA ASN A 108 -2.17 3.72 2.01
C ASN A 108 -1.20 3.70 3.19
N PHE A 109 -0.75 4.87 3.64
CA PHE A 109 0.13 5.02 4.78
C PHE A 109 -0.58 5.79 5.88
N TYR A 110 -0.44 5.32 7.11
CA TYR A 110 -0.99 5.98 8.29
C TYR A 110 0.15 6.27 9.25
N TYR A 111 0.42 7.56 9.48
CA TYR A 111 1.37 8.04 10.48
C TYR A 111 0.66 8.20 11.82
N LEU A 112 1.08 7.44 12.80
CA LEU A 112 0.52 7.48 14.15
C LEU A 112 1.46 8.23 15.08
N TYR A 113 0.87 9.10 15.87
CA TYR A 113 1.55 9.94 16.86
C TYR A 113 1.05 9.63 18.26
N ASP A 114 1.85 9.94 19.25
CA ASP A 114 1.40 9.93 20.65
C ASP A 114 0.63 11.21 21.02
N GLN A 115 0.22 11.31 22.29
CA GLN A 115 -0.47 12.49 22.79
C GLN A 115 0.41 13.74 22.86
N LYS A 116 1.73 13.59 22.89
CA LYS A 116 2.71 14.69 22.85
C LYS A 116 2.99 15.14 21.43
N GLY A 117 2.49 14.40 20.45
CA GLY A 117 2.70 14.66 19.05
C GLY A 117 4.01 14.12 18.51
N GLU A 118 4.62 13.16 19.17
CA GLU A 118 5.79 12.46 18.66
C GLU A 118 5.36 11.29 17.78
N TRP A 119 6.01 11.16 16.62
CA TRP A 119 5.74 10.07 15.68
C TRP A 119 6.17 8.73 16.29
N GLN A 120 5.27 7.76 16.31
CA GLN A 120 5.47 6.45 16.93
C GLN A 120 5.54 5.32 15.91
N TYR A 121 4.62 5.29 14.95
CA TYR A 121 4.52 4.21 13.95
C TYR A 121 4.09 4.75 12.59
N LEU A 122 4.53 4.05 11.55
CA LEU A 122 3.87 4.05 10.25
C LEU A 122 3.16 2.71 10.04
N LEU A 123 1.87 2.74 9.75
CA LEU A 123 1.14 1.58 9.25
C LEU A 123 1.03 1.69 7.73
N ALA A 124 1.58 0.72 7.01
CA ALA A 124 1.42 0.60 5.57
C ALA A 124 0.35 -0.45 5.24
N GLU A 125 -0.79 -0.01 4.72
CA GLU A 125 -1.86 -0.88 4.19
C GLU A 125 -1.59 -1.12 2.71
N VAL A 126 -1.11 -2.29 2.35
CA VAL A 126 -0.73 -2.67 0.97
C VAL A 126 -1.83 -3.53 0.37
N SER A 127 -2.24 -3.20 -0.85
CA SER A 127 -3.23 -3.97 -1.63
C SER A 127 -2.56 -4.62 -2.83
N ASN A 128 -2.91 -5.87 -3.11
CA ASN A 128 -2.43 -6.54 -4.30
C ASN A 128 -3.44 -6.46 -5.46
N THR A 129 -2.91 -6.51 -6.67
CA THR A 129 -3.71 -6.53 -7.90
C THR A 129 -3.34 -7.79 -8.68
N PRO A 130 -4.30 -8.57 -9.15
CA PRO A 130 -5.76 -8.31 -9.26
C PRO A 130 -6.61 -8.85 -8.10
N TRP A 131 -6.03 -9.50 -7.08
CA TRP A 131 -6.76 -10.25 -6.06
C TRP A 131 -7.47 -9.38 -5.02
N ASN A 132 -7.14 -8.08 -4.95
CA ASN A 132 -7.70 -7.10 -4.00
C ASN A 132 -7.61 -7.55 -2.52
N GLU A 133 -6.57 -8.31 -2.20
CA GLU A 133 -6.25 -8.66 -0.83
C GLU A 133 -5.45 -7.52 -0.20
N ARG A 134 -5.56 -7.36 1.12
CA ARG A 134 -4.87 -6.31 1.88
C ARG A 134 -4.00 -6.91 2.96
N HIS A 135 -2.84 -6.31 3.17
CA HIS A 135 -1.94 -6.65 4.25
C HIS A 135 -1.38 -5.38 4.89
N CYS A 136 -1.20 -5.41 6.21
CA CYS A 136 -0.69 -4.28 6.96
C CYS A 136 0.70 -4.58 7.53
N TYR A 137 1.61 -3.63 7.34
CA TYR A 137 2.93 -3.61 7.95
C TYR A 137 2.99 -2.45 8.94
N ALA A 138 3.32 -2.73 10.21
CA ALA A 138 3.54 -1.71 11.23
C ALA A 138 5.04 -1.50 11.39
N ILE A 139 5.52 -0.30 11.11
CA ILE A 139 6.92 0.09 11.13
C ILE A 139 7.10 1.10 12.26
N ALA A 140 7.93 0.77 13.26
CA ALA A 140 8.21 1.67 14.37
C ALA A 140 9.01 2.89 13.91
N ALA A 141 8.70 4.05 14.48
CA ALA A 141 9.52 5.24 14.31
C ALA A 141 10.85 5.05 15.05
N ASP A 142 11.95 5.20 14.35
CA ASP A 142 13.27 5.33 14.99
C ASP A 142 13.85 6.70 14.68
N PRO A 143 13.80 7.65 15.64
CA PRO A 143 14.36 8.98 15.45
C PRO A 143 15.88 9.01 15.44
N LYS A 144 16.56 7.92 15.84
CA LYS A 144 18.03 7.83 15.93
C LYS A 144 18.65 7.21 14.68
N ASP A 145 17.88 6.52 13.86
CA ASP A 145 18.38 5.84 12.68
C ASP A 145 18.19 6.72 11.43
N GLU A 146 19.22 7.50 11.09
CA GLU A 146 19.23 8.32 9.88
C GLU A 146 19.36 7.48 8.60
N ASP A 147 19.90 6.26 8.68
CA ASP A 147 20.32 5.49 7.51
C ASP A 147 19.52 4.21 7.24
N PHE A 148 18.96 3.57 8.25
CA PHE A 148 18.31 2.29 8.05
C PHE A 148 16.99 2.16 8.77
N GLY A 149 16.10 1.92 8.00
CA GLY A 149 14.82 1.52 8.26
C GLY A 149 14.71 0.12 8.77
N TRP A 150 13.53 -0.19 9.03
CA TRP A 150 13.03 -1.40 9.59
C TRP A 150 13.14 -2.57 8.61
N GLU A 151 13.68 -3.69 9.06
CA GLU A 151 13.78 -4.91 8.29
C GLU A 151 12.68 -5.88 8.71
N GLN A 152 12.04 -6.50 7.76
CA GLN A 152 11.08 -7.57 8.01
C GLN A 152 10.92 -8.49 6.81
N ASP A 153 10.52 -9.72 7.07
CA ASP A 153 10.19 -10.66 6.01
C ASP A 153 8.95 -10.19 5.25
N LYS A 154 9.00 -10.36 3.94
CA LYS A 154 7.86 -10.10 3.08
C LYS A 154 6.79 -11.16 3.32
N ALA A 155 5.71 -10.77 4.01
CA ALA A 155 4.60 -11.65 4.35
C ALA A 155 3.48 -11.68 3.30
N PHE A 156 3.53 -10.80 2.27
CA PHE A 156 2.42 -10.59 1.36
C PHE A 156 2.81 -10.65 -0.12
N HIS A 157 2.05 -11.40 -0.93
CA HIS A 157 2.27 -11.53 -2.35
C HIS A 157 1.64 -10.36 -3.11
N VAL A 158 2.41 -9.29 -3.31
CA VAL A 158 1.93 -8.03 -3.91
C VAL A 158 1.83 -8.11 -5.43
N SER A 159 2.74 -8.83 -6.09
CA SER A 159 2.84 -8.87 -7.55
C SER A 159 3.31 -10.24 -8.01
N PRO A 160 2.75 -10.77 -9.10
CA PRO A 160 3.17 -12.06 -9.67
C PRO A 160 4.61 -12.07 -10.19
N PHE A 161 5.25 -10.90 -10.32
CA PHE A 161 6.65 -10.80 -10.75
C PHE A 161 7.64 -10.66 -9.60
N ASN A 162 7.19 -10.62 -8.34
CA ASN A 162 8.04 -10.52 -7.16
C ASN A 162 7.82 -11.74 -6.25
N PRO A 163 8.86 -12.57 -5.98
CA PRO A 163 8.73 -13.70 -5.09
C PRO A 163 8.35 -13.28 -3.67
N ILE A 164 7.80 -14.19 -2.88
CA ILE A 164 7.40 -13.91 -1.49
C ILE A 164 8.61 -13.99 -0.53
N ASP A 165 9.57 -14.82 -0.84
CA ASP A 165 10.78 -15.07 -0.05
C ASP A 165 11.80 -13.92 -0.19
N GLN A 166 11.43 -12.75 0.26
CA GLN A 166 12.25 -11.54 0.23
C GLN A 166 12.26 -10.85 1.58
N LEU A 167 13.35 -10.16 1.88
CA LEU A 167 13.46 -9.23 3.01
C LEU A 167 13.10 -7.82 2.54
N TYR A 168 12.20 -7.18 3.26
CA TYR A 168 11.86 -5.77 3.08
C TYR A 168 12.73 -4.91 3.99
N ARG A 169 13.33 -3.86 3.40
CA ARG A 169 14.03 -2.80 4.12
C ARG A 169 13.33 -1.48 3.87
N TRP A 170 12.76 -0.92 4.93
CA TRP A 170 12.06 0.34 4.86
C TRP A 170 12.95 1.48 5.32
N LYS A 171 13.00 2.57 4.56
CA LYS A 171 13.56 3.84 4.99
C LYS A 171 12.46 4.88 4.97
N ILE A 172 12.06 5.34 6.14
CA ILE A 172 10.92 6.22 6.30
C ILE A 172 11.34 7.42 7.12
N LYS A 173 10.99 8.60 6.63
CA LYS A 173 11.21 9.84 7.39
C LYS A 173 9.90 10.32 8.00
N PRO A 174 9.96 11.04 9.15
CA PRO A 174 8.80 11.73 9.70
C PRO A 174 8.11 12.58 8.63
N LEU A 175 6.78 12.63 8.68
CA LEU A 175 6.00 13.46 7.78
C LEU A 175 6.15 14.93 8.16
N THR A 176 6.70 15.74 7.26
CA THR A 176 6.91 17.18 7.43
C THR A 176 6.30 17.92 6.24
N ASP A 177 7.02 18.89 5.68
CA ASP A 177 6.77 19.44 4.35
C ASP A 177 7.19 18.50 3.21
N LYS A 178 7.80 17.35 3.56
CA LYS A 178 8.22 16.30 2.65
C LYS A 178 7.68 14.96 3.10
N LEU A 179 7.27 14.16 2.12
CA LEU A 179 6.96 12.75 2.27
C LEU A 179 8.05 11.95 1.57
N ASN A 180 8.85 11.21 2.34
CA ASN A 180 9.89 10.36 1.83
C ASN A 180 9.73 8.95 2.40
N ILE A 181 9.42 8.02 1.52
CA ILE A 181 9.31 6.59 1.83
C ILE A 181 10.11 5.84 0.79
N HIS A 182 11.01 4.98 1.25
CA HIS A 182 11.80 4.11 0.39
C HIS A 182 11.71 2.68 0.91
N LEU A 183 11.41 1.74 0.01
CA LEU A 183 11.32 0.31 0.28
C LEU A 183 12.30 -0.41 -0.64
N GLU A 184 13.15 -1.25 -0.08
CA GLU A 184 13.98 -2.20 -0.83
C GLU A 184 13.50 -3.63 -0.59
N CYS A 185 13.57 -4.45 -1.63
CA CYS A 185 13.29 -5.88 -1.57
C CYS A 185 14.57 -6.64 -1.88
N HIS A 186 15.03 -7.46 -0.93
CA HIS A 186 16.26 -8.23 -1.02
C HIS A 186 16.00 -9.74 -1.02
N LYS A 187 16.77 -10.47 -1.81
CA LYS A 187 16.90 -11.93 -1.76
C LYS A 187 18.36 -12.28 -2.03
N GLY A 188 19.17 -12.18 -0.96
CA GLY A 188 20.64 -12.12 -1.07
C GLY A 188 21.07 -10.74 -1.59
N GLU A 189 20.81 -10.44 -2.85
CA GLU A 189 21.04 -9.12 -3.46
C GLU A 189 19.75 -8.28 -3.54
N LYS A 190 19.89 -7.00 -3.90
CA LYS A 190 18.76 -6.10 -4.09
C LYS A 190 18.04 -6.40 -5.40
N HIS A 191 16.80 -6.88 -5.31
CA HIS A 191 15.97 -7.24 -6.44
C HIS A 191 15.14 -6.08 -6.97
N PHE A 192 14.60 -5.26 -6.05
CA PHE A 192 13.65 -4.21 -6.37
C PHE A 192 13.75 -3.08 -5.35
N ASP A 193 13.46 -1.85 -5.77
CA ASP A 193 13.14 -0.76 -4.86
C ASP A 193 11.96 0.08 -5.33
N ALA A 194 11.29 0.69 -4.36
CA ALA A 194 10.23 1.67 -4.55
C ALA A 194 10.56 2.93 -3.74
N THR A 195 10.53 4.08 -4.38
CA THR A 195 10.76 5.37 -3.72
C THR A 195 9.59 6.30 -3.96
N MET A 196 9.08 6.88 -2.91
CA MET A 196 8.09 7.96 -2.95
C MET A 196 8.74 9.22 -2.37
N ALA A 197 8.83 10.26 -3.18
CA ALA A 197 9.41 11.55 -2.79
C ALA A 197 8.47 12.67 -3.23
N MET A 198 7.84 13.34 -2.26
CA MET A 198 6.81 14.33 -2.51
C MET A 198 6.99 15.56 -1.61
N LYS A 199 6.45 16.69 -2.05
CA LYS A 199 6.43 17.96 -1.31
C LYS A 199 5.00 18.35 -0.96
N ALA A 200 4.84 18.91 0.22
CA ALA A 200 3.57 19.41 0.71
C ALA A 200 3.11 20.69 -0.03
N GLN A 201 1.81 20.75 -0.22
CA GLN A 201 1.07 21.92 -0.67
C GLN A 201 -0.14 22.09 0.26
N PRO A 202 -0.64 23.31 0.46
CA PRO A 202 -1.86 23.51 1.23
C PRO A 202 -3.02 22.68 0.66
N PHE A 203 -3.78 22.00 1.51
CA PHE A 203 -5.01 21.32 1.10
C PHE A 203 -6.13 22.36 0.98
N SER A 204 -6.16 23.04 -0.14
CA SER A 204 -7.15 24.07 -0.49
C SER A 204 -7.94 23.68 -1.74
N SER A 205 -9.08 24.32 -1.96
CA SER A 205 -9.89 24.10 -3.16
C SER A 205 -9.10 24.34 -4.45
N GLY A 206 -8.26 25.39 -4.48
CA GLY A 206 -7.43 25.71 -5.64
C GLY A 206 -6.34 24.67 -5.88
N SER A 207 -5.64 24.21 -4.82
CA SER A 207 -4.61 23.18 -4.94
C SER A 207 -5.21 21.83 -5.36
N LEU A 208 -6.37 21.46 -4.78
CA LEU A 208 -7.07 20.24 -5.16
C LEU A 208 -7.51 20.28 -6.62
N LEU A 209 -8.14 21.37 -7.06
CA LEU A 209 -8.57 21.54 -8.45
C LEU A 209 -7.38 21.47 -9.42
N LYS A 210 -6.25 22.15 -9.08
CA LYS A 210 -5.03 22.08 -9.88
C LYS A 210 -4.50 20.64 -10.01
N CYS A 211 -4.52 19.88 -8.92
CA CYS A 211 -4.14 18.46 -8.95
C CYS A 211 -5.08 17.64 -9.84
N LEU A 212 -6.40 17.83 -9.71
CA LEU A 212 -7.39 17.09 -10.51
C LEU A 212 -7.30 17.42 -12.02
N ILE A 213 -7.02 18.67 -12.38
CA ILE A 213 -6.82 19.09 -13.77
C ILE A 213 -5.45 18.63 -14.29
N GLY A 214 -4.40 18.77 -13.49
CA GLY A 214 -3.04 18.41 -13.88
C GLY A 214 -2.80 16.91 -14.00
N THR A 215 -3.59 16.11 -13.29
CA THR A 215 -3.54 14.65 -13.35
C THR A 215 -4.94 14.06 -13.54
N PRO A 216 -5.64 14.45 -14.62
CA PRO A 216 -7.00 13.94 -14.87
C PRO A 216 -6.95 12.42 -14.97
N ILE A 217 -7.90 11.77 -14.31
CA ILE A 217 -7.99 10.31 -14.32
C ILE A 217 -6.71 9.62 -13.75
N GLN A 218 -6.07 10.24 -12.73
CA GLN A 218 -4.88 9.64 -12.07
C GLN A 218 -5.12 8.16 -11.71
N THR A 219 -6.28 7.82 -11.18
CA THR A 219 -6.67 6.46 -10.83
C THR A 219 -6.58 5.51 -12.03
N VAL A 220 -7.14 5.91 -13.18
CA VAL A 220 -7.08 5.11 -14.42
C VAL A 220 -5.65 5.01 -14.94
N LYS A 221 -4.90 6.12 -14.93
CA LYS A 221 -3.50 6.15 -15.37
C LYS A 221 -2.62 5.19 -14.56
N VAL A 222 -2.80 5.17 -13.24
CA VAL A 222 -2.05 4.25 -12.35
C VAL A 222 -2.47 2.81 -12.63
N MET A 223 -3.77 2.54 -12.71
CA MET A 223 -4.30 1.20 -12.98
C MET A 223 -3.82 0.66 -14.34
N VAL A 224 -4.01 1.42 -15.41
CA VAL A 224 -3.54 1.05 -16.76
C VAL A 224 -2.02 0.89 -16.78
N GLY A 225 -1.29 1.77 -16.09
CA GLY A 225 0.15 1.70 -15.95
C GLY A 225 0.61 0.38 -15.33
N ILE A 226 -0.03 -0.10 -14.27
CA ILE A 226 0.31 -1.38 -13.65
C ILE A 226 0.18 -2.54 -14.64
N TYR A 227 -0.93 -2.65 -15.36
CA TYR A 227 -1.12 -3.72 -16.36
C TYR A 227 -0.17 -3.59 -17.54
N TRP A 228 0.10 -2.36 -18.01
CA TRP A 228 1.06 -2.11 -19.08
C TRP A 228 2.49 -2.51 -18.70
N HIS A 229 2.91 -2.19 -17.48
CA HIS A 229 4.22 -2.59 -16.98
C HIS A 229 4.30 -4.09 -16.69
N ALA A 230 3.21 -4.71 -16.24
CA ALA A 230 3.10 -6.16 -16.12
C ALA A 230 3.30 -6.86 -17.48
N LEU A 231 2.65 -6.36 -18.53
CA LEU A 231 2.82 -6.85 -19.91
C LEU A 231 4.28 -6.68 -20.39
N LYS A 232 4.89 -5.51 -20.16
CA LYS A 232 6.31 -5.29 -20.50
C LYS A 232 7.25 -6.24 -19.79
N LEU A 233 7.02 -6.52 -18.50
CA LEU A 233 7.83 -7.49 -17.74
C LEU A 233 7.66 -8.90 -18.28
N TRP A 234 6.45 -9.28 -18.64
CA TRP A 234 6.17 -10.58 -19.25
C TRP A 234 6.87 -10.75 -20.59
N ILE A 235 6.78 -9.74 -21.48
CA ILE A 235 7.48 -9.73 -22.77
C ILE A 235 9.01 -9.82 -22.60
N LYS A 236 9.56 -9.19 -21.53
CA LYS A 236 10.99 -9.27 -21.19
C LYS A 236 11.40 -10.59 -20.55
N GLY A 237 10.49 -11.57 -20.41
CA GLY A 237 10.79 -12.86 -19.82
C GLY A 237 10.95 -12.84 -18.28
N ALA A 238 10.39 -11.88 -17.59
CA ALA A 238 10.41 -11.88 -16.14
C ALA A 238 9.65 -13.10 -15.59
N PRO A 239 10.19 -13.84 -14.59
CA PRO A 239 9.56 -15.02 -14.05
C PRO A 239 8.21 -14.67 -13.40
N PHE A 240 7.24 -15.56 -13.59
CA PHE A 240 5.90 -15.43 -13.00
C PHE A 240 5.78 -16.34 -11.78
N TYR A 241 5.41 -15.78 -10.65
CA TYR A 241 5.21 -16.49 -9.38
C TYR A 241 3.72 -16.63 -9.09
N SER A 242 3.24 -17.87 -9.02
CA SER A 242 1.84 -18.15 -8.68
C SER A 242 1.51 -17.71 -7.25
N HIS A 243 0.28 -17.27 -7.04
CA HIS A 243 -0.17 -16.89 -5.71
C HIS A 243 -0.18 -18.10 -4.75
N PRO A 244 0.34 -17.99 -3.51
CA PRO A 244 0.47 -19.11 -2.57
C PRO A 244 -0.82 -19.93 -2.34
N LYS A 245 -1.97 -19.27 -2.33
CA LYS A 245 -3.29 -19.95 -2.19
C LYS A 245 -3.56 -20.97 -3.30
N TYR A 246 -3.11 -20.69 -4.54
CA TYR A 246 -3.30 -21.61 -5.66
C TYR A 246 -2.32 -22.79 -5.60
N LEU A 247 -1.12 -22.59 -5.07
CA LEU A 247 -0.17 -23.67 -4.85
C LEU A 247 -0.71 -24.68 -3.83
N ALA A 248 -1.19 -24.20 -2.68
CA ALA A 248 -1.79 -25.05 -1.65
C ALA A 248 -3.06 -25.80 -2.13
N SER A 249 -3.87 -25.19 -2.98
CA SER A 249 -5.07 -25.84 -3.55
C SER A 249 -4.72 -26.91 -4.58
N ASN A 250 -3.68 -26.71 -5.38
CA ASN A 250 -3.21 -27.68 -6.36
C ASN A 250 -2.52 -28.87 -5.69
N GLU A 251 -1.77 -28.63 -4.61
CA GLU A 251 -1.17 -29.72 -3.81
C GLU A 251 -2.25 -30.59 -3.15
N ARG A 252 -3.31 -29.99 -2.60
CA ARG A 252 -4.45 -30.72 -2.04
C ARG A 252 -5.19 -31.55 -3.10
N LYS A 253 -5.43 -31.01 -4.30
CA LYS A 253 -6.02 -31.74 -5.41
C LYS A 253 -5.13 -32.88 -5.87
N ALA A 254 -3.82 -32.68 -6.00
CA ALA A 254 -2.88 -33.70 -6.39
C ALA A 254 -2.75 -34.82 -5.34
N SER A 255 -2.92 -34.50 -4.04
CA SER A 255 -2.94 -35.52 -2.96
C SER A 255 -4.25 -36.31 -2.93
N SER A 256 -5.41 -35.65 -3.18
CA SER A 256 -6.70 -36.36 -3.30
C SER A 256 -6.75 -37.28 -4.50
N ASP A 257 -6.29 -36.85 -5.67
CA ASP A 257 -6.21 -37.71 -6.88
C ASP A 257 -5.30 -38.93 -6.71
N LYS A 258 -4.21 -38.80 -5.92
CA LYS A 258 -3.32 -39.92 -5.60
C LYS A 258 -3.97 -40.89 -4.63
N SER A 259 -4.76 -40.43 -3.68
CA SER A 259 -5.50 -41.30 -2.74
C SER A 259 -6.61 -42.08 -3.44
N ASP A 260 -7.34 -41.46 -4.35
CA ASP A 260 -8.42 -42.11 -5.11
C ASP A 260 -7.89 -43.13 -6.10
N LYS A 261 -6.75 -42.86 -6.76
CA LYS A 261 -6.07 -43.87 -7.62
C LYS A 261 -5.53 -45.05 -6.84
N LYS A 262 -5.10 -44.85 -5.58
CA LYS A 262 -4.61 -45.95 -4.72
C LYS A 262 -5.75 -46.80 -4.21
N ASN A 263 -6.90 -46.23 -3.88
CA ASN A 263 -8.10 -46.93 -3.45
C ASN A 263 -8.76 -47.71 -4.59
N ASN A 264 -8.75 -47.23 -5.84
CA ASN A 264 -9.25 -47.97 -6.98
C ASN A 264 -8.36 -49.19 -7.35
N LYS A 265 -7.03 -49.05 -7.27
CA LYS A 265 -6.13 -50.19 -7.47
C LYS A 265 -6.29 -51.30 -6.43
N HIS A 266 -6.64 -50.96 -5.18
CA HIS A 266 -6.92 -51.97 -4.15
C HIS A 266 -8.27 -52.68 -4.34
N LYS A 267 -9.27 -52.04 -4.95
CA LYS A 267 -10.56 -52.63 -5.27
C LYS A 267 -10.47 -53.59 -6.48
N GLU A 268 -9.65 -53.29 -7.48
CA GLU A 268 -9.43 -54.19 -8.63
C GLU A 268 -8.62 -55.43 -8.26
N ASN A 269 -7.67 -55.32 -7.30
CA ASN A 269 -6.90 -56.49 -6.84
C ASN A 269 -7.62 -57.39 -5.81
N SER A 270 -8.81 -57.00 -5.31
CA SER A 270 -9.63 -57.77 -4.38
C SER A 270 -10.81 -58.46 -5.06
N ALA A 271 -10.94 -58.36 -6.39
CA ALA A 271 -12.03 -58.95 -7.19
C ALA A 271 -11.57 -60.08 -8.12
N CYS A 272 -10.37 -60.68 -7.89
CA CYS A 272 -9.91 -61.89 -8.51
C CYS A 272 -9.86 -63.05 -7.50
#